data_88ba86dab1ba84a4b4b504f4db9823cb
#
_entry.id   88ba86dab1ba84a4b4b504f4db9823cb
#
_cell.length_a   1.000
_cell.length_b   1.000
_cell.length_c   1.000
_cell.angle_alpha   90.00
_cell.angle_beta   90.00
_cell.angle_gamma   90.00
#
_symmetry.space_group_name_H-M   'P 1'
#
loop_
_entity.id
_entity.type
_entity.pdbx_description
1 polymer ?
#
loop_
_entity_poly.entity_id
_entity_poly.type
_entity_poly.pdbx_seq_one_letter_code
_entity_poly.pdbx_strand_id
1 'polypeptide(L)'
;GIVLSIDNYPPASYSAYYSRNEQAAVADYVITMAYDEFYSGSKEAGPVSSISYVRNASENILKEVPANQSIIGLPFYSRLWKETTKNGETKLSSEACSMKYAEEMISDAKAELKWNEQTGLEYAEYTKDNALYKIWLENSKSLAMKLKTVNSHKMAGAAFWKAGMEKKNVWDTIEKYMAQ
;
A
#
# COMPACT_ATOMS: atom_id res chain seq x y z
N GLY A 1 -5.09 21.19 22.92
CA GLY A 1 -3.74 21.15 22.33
C GLY A 1 -3.82 20.81 20.84
N ILE A 2 -2.75 21.01 20.13
CA ILE A 2 -2.60 20.59 18.72
C ILE A 2 -1.86 19.25 18.75
N VAL A 3 -2.30 18.28 17.95
CA VAL A 3 -1.58 17.03 17.68
C VAL A 3 -0.73 17.24 16.43
N LEU A 4 0.56 16.98 16.55
CA LEU A 4 1.53 17.07 15.45
C LEU A 4 1.89 15.66 14.96
N SER A 5 1.75 15.43 13.65
CA SER A 5 2.28 14.23 13.00
C SER A 5 3.24 14.59 11.88
N ILE A 6 4.20 13.72 11.61
CA ILE A 6 5.20 13.88 10.54
C ILE A 6 5.18 12.63 9.67
N ASP A 7 5.00 12.82 8.36
CA ASP A 7 4.98 11.74 7.38
C ASP A 7 6.37 11.51 6.79
N ASN A 8 6.79 10.25 6.72
CA ASN A 8 8.07 9.83 6.18
C ASN A 8 7.94 8.65 5.22
N TYR A 9 8.90 8.53 4.31
CA TYR A 9 9.14 7.26 3.62
C TYR A 9 9.58 6.17 4.61
N PRO A 10 9.31 4.89 4.31
CA PRO A 10 9.83 3.79 5.11
C PRO A 10 11.35 3.89 5.29
N PRO A 11 11.89 3.48 6.45
CA PRO A 11 13.33 3.45 6.67
C PRO A 11 14.03 2.53 5.67
N ALA A 12 14.87 3.12 4.84
CA ALA A 12 15.67 2.46 3.81
C ALA A 12 16.90 3.32 3.50
N SER A 13 17.84 2.81 2.71
CA SER A 13 19.07 3.55 2.35
C SER A 13 18.78 4.91 1.69
N TYR A 14 17.78 4.99 0.82
CA TYR A 14 17.38 6.22 0.14
C TYR A 14 16.70 7.27 1.05
N SER A 15 16.23 6.85 2.24
CA SER A 15 15.55 7.71 3.21
C SER A 15 16.28 7.80 4.56
N ALA A 16 17.55 7.40 4.59
CA ALA A 16 18.37 7.40 5.82
C ALA A 16 18.69 8.80 6.37
N TYR A 17 18.48 9.84 5.57
CA TYR A 17 18.68 11.24 6.00
C TYR A 17 17.55 11.79 6.88
N TYR A 18 16.44 11.06 7.04
CA TYR A 18 15.42 11.43 8.01
C TYR A 18 15.85 11.01 9.43
N SER A 19 15.98 11.98 10.34
CA SER A 19 16.23 11.72 11.77
C SER A 19 14.90 11.41 12.48
N ARG A 20 14.32 10.23 12.24
CA ARG A 20 12.97 9.88 12.72
C ARG A 20 12.88 9.77 14.24
N ASN A 21 13.97 9.38 14.90
CA ASN A 21 14.10 9.42 16.36
C ASN A 21 14.02 10.85 16.92
N GLU A 22 14.61 11.83 16.24
CA GLU A 22 14.51 13.24 16.65
C GLU A 22 13.12 13.81 16.34
N GLN A 23 12.50 13.38 15.25
CA GLN A 23 11.10 13.72 14.95
C GLN A 23 10.16 13.21 16.03
N ALA A 24 10.34 11.97 16.50
CA ALA A 24 9.55 11.38 17.58
C ALA A 24 9.72 12.10 18.93
N ALA A 25 10.82 12.82 19.12
CA ALA A 25 11.04 13.61 20.34
C ALA A 25 10.20 14.91 20.38
N VAL A 26 9.70 15.38 19.22
CA VAL A 26 8.98 16.66 19.10
C VAL A 26 7.57 16.53 18.53
N ALA A 27 7.26 15.43 17.86
CA ALA A 27 5.95 15.13 17.31
C ALA A 27 5.19 14.11 18.18
N ASP A 28 3.86 14.17 18.15
CA ASP A 28 3.02 13.19 18.80
C ASP A 28 3.07 11.85 18.06
N TYR A 29 3.12 11.89 16.72
CA TYR A 29 3.17 10.71 15.87
C TYR A 29 4.14 10.87 14.69
N VAL A 30 4.75 9.74 14.32
CA VAL A 30 5.52 9.59 13.09
C VAL A 30 4.80 8.59 12.20
N ILE A 31 4.36 9.04 11.02
CA ILE A 31 3.64 8.22 10.05
C ILE A 31 4.63 7.69 9.02
N THR A 32 4.67 6.40 8.82
CA THR A 32 5.48 5.75 7.78
C THR A 32 4.60 5.39 6.59
N MET A 33 4.81 6.01 5.43
CA MET A 33 4.06 5.79 4.20
C MET A 33 4.42 4.45 3.56
N ALA A 34 3.79 3.34 4.02
CA ALA A 34 4.06 1.99 3.52
C ALA A 34 3.23 1.68 2.25
N TYR A 35 3.33 2.56 1.26
CA TYR A 35 2.72 2.43 -0.07
C TYR A 35 3.65 2.98 -1.15
N ASP A 36 3.24 2.89 -2.42
CA ASP A 36 4.08 3.16 -3.59
C ASP A 36 5.36 2.30 -3.62
N GLU A 37 5.27 1.03 -3.15
CA GLU A 37 6.33 0.02 -3.31
C GLU A 37 6.74 -0.09 -4.78
N PHE A 38 5.73 -0.19 -5.66
CA PHE A 38 5.86 0.04 -7.09
C PHE A 38 5.01 1.24 -7.50
N TYR A 39 5.60 2.19 -8.21
CA TYR A 39 5.01 3.46 -8.60
C TYR A 39 5.18 3.73 -10.11
N SER A 40 4.66 4.84 -10.60
CA SER A 40 4.66 5.15 -12.05
C SER A 40 6.04 5.18 -12.72
N GLY A 41 7.10 5.37 -11.95
CA GLY A 41 8.50 5.35 -12.42
C GLY A 41 9.18 3.99 -12.30
N SER A 42 8.50 2.95 -11.81
CA SER A 42 9.07 1.62 -11.68
C SER A 42 9.37 0.99 -13.04
N LYS A 43 10.45 0.20 -13.11
CA LYS A 43 10.87 -0.50 -14.34
C LYS A 43 10.07 -1.78 -14.60
N GLU A 44 9.37 -2.27 -13.59
CA GLU A 44 8.54 -3.47 -13.64
C GLU A 44 7.20 -3.23 -12.93
N ALA A 45 6.19 -4.04 -13.28
CA ALA A 45 4.89 -4.00 -12.66
C ALA A 45 4.92 -4.70 -11.30
N GLY A 46 4.24 -4.12 -10.31
CA GLY A 46 4.15 -4.69 -8.97
C GLY A 46 3.03 -4.06 -8.13
N PRO A 47 2.84 -4.54 -6.89
CA PRO A 47 1.82 -4.04 -5.99
C PRO A 47 2.15 -2.64 -5.46
N VAL A 48 1.13 -1.86 -5.14
CA VAL A 48 1.31 -0.59 -4.43
C VAL A 48 1.88 -0.81 -3.02
N SER A 49 1.51 -1.91 -2.38
CA SER A 49 1.90 -2.21 -1.01
C SER A 49 1.72 -3.70 -0.72
N SER A 50 2.78 -4.50 -0.85
CA SER A 50 2.75 -5.90 -0.46
C SER A 50 2.75 -6.07 1.06
N ILE A 51 2.33 -7.24 1.55
CA ILE A 51 2.39 -7.56 2.99
C ILE A 51 3.84 -7.60 3.51
N SER A 52 4.79 -8.04 2.69
CA SER A 52 6.22 -8.02 3.01
C SER A 52 6.75 -6.60 3.15
N TYR A 53 6.33 -5.69 2.26
CA TYR A 53 6.71 -4.29 2.32
C TYR A 53 6.19 -3.61 3.61
N VAL A 54 4.92 -3.83 3.95
CA VAL A 54 4.33 -3.29 5.20
C VAL A 54 5.03 -3.86 6.43
N ARG A 55 5.34 -5.15 6.45
CA ARG A 55 6.06 -5.80 7.56
C ARG A 55 7.45 -5.19 7.72
N ASN A 56 8.22 -5.11 6.64
CA ASN A 56 9.55 -4.52 6.67
C ASN A 56 9.54 -3.05 7.09
N ALA A 57 8.57 -2.26 6.60
CA ALA A 57 8.39 -0.87 7.02
C ALA A 57 8.11 -0.77 8.52
N SER A 58 7.21 -1.62 9.04
CA SER A 58 6.86 -1.66 10.46
C SER A 58 8.05 -2.06 11.33
N GLU A 59 8.76 -3.13 10.98
CA GLU A 59 9.93 -3.59 11.74
C GLU A 59 11.07 -2.57 11.74
N ASN A 60 11.27 -1.85 10.63
CA ASN A 60 12.34 -0.89 10.52
C ASN A 60 12.02 0.42 11.25
N ILE A 61 10.79 0.94 11.16
CA ILE A 61 10.45 2.18 11.89
C ILE A 61 10.54 1.98 13.40
N LEU A 62 10.20 0.80 13.93
CA LEU A 62 10.27 0.51 15.35
C LEU A 62 11.70 0.47 15.92
N LYS A 63 12.74 0.47 15.08
CA LYS A 63 14.12 0.64 15.50
C LYS A 63 14.48 2.11 15.78
N GLU A 64 13.67 3.05 15.26
CA GLU A 64 13.92 4.49 15.32
C GLU A 64 12.85 5.23 16.15
N VAL A 65 11.60 4.74 16.17
CA VAL A 65 10.44 5.41 16.78
C VAL A 65 9.69 4.46 17.71
N PRO A 66 9.30 4.90 18.91
CA PRO A 66 8.48 4.09 19.82
C PRO A 66 7.16 3.63 19.18
N ALA A 67 6.71 2.41 19.49
CA ALA A 67 5.51 1.83 18.91
C ALA A 67 4.25 2.69 19.11
N ASN A 68 4.10 3.26 20.31
CA ASN A 68 2.97 4.14 20.66
C ASN A 68 2.99 5.52 19.99
N GLN A 69 4.03 5.84 19.24
CA GLN A 69 4.12 7.03 18.38
C GLN A 69 4.17 6.68 16.90
N SER A 70 4.31 5.39 16.55
CA SER A 70 4.43 4.93 15.16
C SER A 70 3.07 4.63 14.55
N ILE A 71 2.79 5.22 13.40
CA ILE A 71 1.60 4.96 12.57
C ILE A 71 2.06 4.43 11.21
N ILE A 72 1.39 3.42 10.68
CA ILE A 72 1.65 2.91 9.32
C ILE A 72 0.61 3.46 8.36
N GLY A 73 1.09 4.16 7.32
CA GLY A 73 0.29 4.62 6.19
C GLY A 73 0.04 3.48 5.21
N LEU A 74 -1.21 3.18 4.90
CA LEU A 74 -1.65 2.12 4.00
C LEU A 74 -2.43 2.70 2.81
N PRO A 75 -2.42 2.06 1.62
CA PRO A 75 -3.12 2.58 0.46
C PRO A 75 -4.61 2.22 0.46
N PHE A 76 -5.45 3.13 -0.03
CA PHE A 76 -6.83 2.88 -0.44
C PHE A 76 -6.96 2.74 -1.96
N TYR A 77 -5.87 2.47 -2.66
CA TYR A 77 -5.81 2.40 -4.10
C TYR A 77 -4.96 1.23 -4.57
N SER A 78 -5.23 0.83 -5.79
CA SER A 78 -4.41 -0.10 -6.56
C SER A 78 -3.69 0.64 -7.69
N ARG A 79 -2.86 -0.05 -8.45
CA ARG A 79 -2.23 0.47 -9.65
C ARG A 79 -2.48 -0.49 -10.80
N LEU A 80 -3.14 0.02 -11.85
CA LEU A 80 -3.32 -0.70 -13.09
C LEU A 80 -2.08 -0.50 -13.97
N TRP A 81 -1.38 -1.57 -14.25
CA TRP A 81 -0.22 -1.60 -15.11
C TRP A 81 -0.60 -1.98 -16.52
N LYS A 82 0.06 -1.38 -17.51
CA LYS A 82 -0.13 -1.67 -18.93
C LYS A 82 1.23 -1.90 -19.58
N GLU A 83 1.43 -3.09 -20.12
CA GLU A 83 2.60 -3.47 -20.92
C GLU A 83 2.21 -3.52 -22.38
N THR A 84 2.89 -2.75 -23.22
CA THR A 84 2.68 -2.72 -24.67
C THR A 84 3.97 -3.10 -25.36
N THR A 85 3.95 -4.20 -26.12
CA THR A 85 5.12 -4.66 -26.88
C THR A 85 4.97 -4.27 -28.34
N LYS A 86 5.94 -3.53 -28.88
CA LYS A 86 6.03 -3.16 -30.29
C LYS A 86 7.46 -3.33 -30.79
N ASN A 87 7.64 -4.03 -31.91
CA ASN A 87 8.97 -4.29 -32.51
C ASN A 87 9.98 -4.92 -31.53
N GLY A 88 9.51 -5.79 -30.63
CA GLY A 88 10.36 -6.44 -29.62
C GLY A 88 10.69 -5.61 -28.40
N GLU A 89 10.27 -4.35 -28.34
CA GLU A 89 10.43 -3.48 -27.17
C GLU A 89 9.14 -3.43 -26.36
N THR A 90 9.22 -3.65 -25.05
CA THR A 90 8.09 -3.54 -24.11
C THR A 90 8.15 -2.21 -23.38
N LYS A 91 7.08 -1.42 -23.52
CA LYS A 91 6.86 -0.19 -22.79
C LYS A 91 5.89 -0.45 -21.64
N LEU A 92 6.31 -0.11 -20.43
CA LEU A 92 5.48 -0.14 -19.22
C LEU A 92 4.89 1.24 -18.94
N SER A 93 3.61 1.28 -18.58
CA SER A 93 2.93 2.46 -18.06
C SER A 93 1.94 2.04 -16.99
N SER A 94 1.52 2.97 -16.15
CA SER A 94 0.56 2.65 -15.10
C SER A 94 -0.23 3.87 -14.64
N GLU A 95 -1.39 3.60 -14.04
CA GLU A 95 -2.23 4.61 -13.38
C GLU A 95 -2.68 4.12 -12.01
N ALA A 96 -2.75 5.03 -11.03
CA ALA A 96 -3.37 4.75 -9.74
C ALA A 96 -4.90 4.74 -9.89
N CYS A 97 -5.57 3.79 -9.29
CA CYS A 97 -7.01 3.62 -9.43
C CYS A 97 -7.67 3.30 -8.08
N SER A 98 -8.88 3.82 -7.87
CA SER A 98 -9.66 3.53 -6.68
C SER A 98 -10.02 2.05 -6.60
N MET A 99 -10.34 1.55 -5.41
CA MET A 99 -10.77 0.16 -5.22
C MET A 99 -11.96 -0.22 -6.11
N LYS A 100 -12.94 0.69 -6.24
CA LYS A 100 -14.11 0.49 -7.10
C LYS A 100 -13.71 0.36 -8.56
N TYR A 101 -12.92 1.30 -9.08
CA TYR A 101 -12.49 1.30 -10.47
C TYR A 101 -11.64 0.06 -10.80
N ALA A 102 -10.76 -0.35 -9.89
CA ALA A 102 -9.95 -1.55 -10.04
C ALA A 102 -10.81 -2.82 -10.21
N GLU A 103 -11.84 -2.98 -9.38
CA GLU A 103 -12.78 -4.11 -9.49
C GLU A 103 -13.62 -4.06 -10.78
N GLU A 104 -14.06 -2.86 -11.20
CA GLU A 104 -14.79 -2.68 -12.47
C GLU A 104 -13.93 -3.11 -13.66
N MET A 105 -12.68 -2.68 -13.72
CA MET A 105 -11.77 -3.07 -14.81
C MET A 105 -11.53 -4.58 -14.88
N ILE A 106 -11.38 -5.25 -13.73
CA ILE A 106 -11.22 -6.71 -13.65
C ILE A 106 -12.50 -7.42 -14.10
N SER A 107 -13.66 -6.94 -13.64
CA SER A 107 -14.98 -7.48 -14.00
C SER A 107 -15.29 -7.33 -15.49
N ASP A 108 -15.08 -6.16 -16.07
CA ASP A 108 -15.31 -5.86 -17.48
C ASP A 108 -14.42 -6.71 -18.40
N ALA A 109 -13.17 -6.93 -17.97
CA ALA A 109 -12.24 -7.81 -18.66
C ALA A 109 -12.54 -9.29 -18.44
N LYS A 110 -13.45 -9.65 -17.54
CA LYS A 110 -13.72 -11.03 -17.07
C LYS A 110 -12.43 -11.74 -16.63
N ALA A 111 -11.50 -10.98 -16.04
CA ALA A 111 -10.23 -11.51 -15.58
C ALA A 111 -10.40 -12.28 -14.28
N GLU A 112 -9.68 -13.39 -14.15
CA GLU A 112 -9.68 -14.22 -12.94
C GLU A 112 -8.84 -13.57 -11.86
N LEU A 113 -9.40 -13.37 -10.66
CA LEU A 113 -8.68 -12.97 -9.47
C LEU A 113 -8.09 -14.19 -8.77
N LYS A 114 -6.78 -14.17 -8.55
CA LYS A 114 -6.05 -15.21 -7.81
C LYS A 114 -5.35 -14.60 -6.61
N TRP A 115 -5.52 -15.24 -5.45
CA TRP A 115 -4.78 -14.84 -4.27
C TRP A 115 -3.29 -15.12 -4.45
N ASN A 116 -2.47 -14.09 -4.22
CA ASN A 116 -1.01 -14.21 -4.24
C ASN A 116 -0.49 -14.15 -2.80
N GLU A 117 -0.07 -15.30 -2.28
CA GLU A 117 0.41 -15.44 -0.90
C GLU A 117 1.66 -14.59 -0.61
N GLN A 118 2.53 -14.41 -1.61
CA GLN A 118 3.77 -13.66 -1.45
C GLN A 118 3.51 -12.17 -1.23
N THR A 119 2.54 -11.61 -1.95
CA THR A 119 2.21 -10.19 -1.84
C THR A 119 1.10 -9.90 -0.82
N GLY A 120 0.29 -10.91 -0.46
CA GLY A 120 -0.90 -10.74 0.38
C GLY A 120 -2.02 -9.95 -0.31
N LEU A 121 -2.11 -10.06 -1.63
CA LEU A 121 -3.07 -9.36 -2.49
C LEU A 121 -3.71 -10.33 -3.48
N GLU A 122 -4.90 -10.02 -3.95
CA GLU A 122 -5.48 -10.66 -5.12
C GLU A 122 -4.84 -10.07 -6.38
N TYR A 123 -4.43 -10.93 -7.29
CA TYR A 123 -3.80 -10.57 -8.55
C TYR A 123 -4.70 -10.95 -9.72
N ALA A 124 -4.78 -10.07 -10.71
CA ALA A 124 -5.38 -10.35 -12.00
C ALA A 124 -4.52 -9.82 -13.14
N GLU A 125 -4.58 -10.52 -14.27
CA GLU A 125 -4.03 -10.03 -15.53
C GLU A 125 -4.98 -10.35 -16.69
N TYR A 126 -4.96 -9.50 -17.72
CA TYR A 126 -5.75 -9.68 -18.92
C TYR A 126 -5.14 -8.95 -20.12
N THR A 127 -5.45 -9.42 -21.31
CA THR A 127 -5.03 -8.78 -22.57
C THR A 127 -6.19 -8.00 -23.17
N LYS A 128 -5.94 -6.74 -23.52
CA LYS A 128 -6.89 -5.88 -24.24
C LYS A 128 -6.11 -4.94 -25.18
N ASP A 129 -6.60 -4.76 -26.41
CA ASP A 129 -6.02 -3.84 -27.41
C ASP A 129 -4.50 -4.05 -27.60
N ASN A 130 -4.06 -5.30 -27.73
CA ASN A 130 -2.66 -5.72 -27.85
C ASN A 130 -1.74 -5.26 -26.71
N ALA A 131 -2.30 -5.01 -25.52
CA ALA A 131 -1.56 -4.72 -24.31
C ALA A 131 -1.90 -5.73 -23.21
N LEU A 132 -0.92 -6.09 -22.38
CA LEU A 132 -1.11 -6.88 -21.18
C LEU A 132 -1.34 -5.93 -20.00
N TYR A 133 -2.44 -6.12 -19.32
CA TYR A 133 -2.78 -5.39 -18.09
C TYR A 133 -2.57 -6.27 -16.88
N LYS A 134 -2.01 -5.71 -15.81
CA LYS A 134 -1.76 -6.38 -14.53
C LYS A 134 -2.22 -5.52 -13.38
N ILE A 135 -2.79 -6.12 -12.35
CA ILE A 135 -3.23 -5.42 -11.15
C ILE A 135 -3.11 -6.32 -9.91
N TRP A 136 -2.59 -5.75 -8.83
CA TRP A 136 -2.66 -6.29 -7.47
C TRP A 136 -3.71 -5.49 -6.73
N LEU A 137 -4.83 -6.13 -6.41
CA LEU A 137 -6.03 -5.46 -5.90
C LEU A 137 -5.92 -5.20 -4.40
N GLU A 138 -5.96 -3.93 -4.03
CA GLU A 138 -6.15 -3.51 -2.64
C GLU A 138 -7.63 -3.58 -2.29
N ASN A 139 -7.96 -4.30 -1.21
CA ASN A 139 -9.34 -4.50 -0.74
C ASN A 139 -9.38 -4.80 0.77
N SER A 140 -10.57 -5.11 1.30
CA SER A 140 -10.74 -5.44 2.72
C SER A 140 -9.89 -6.64 3.18
N LYS A 141 -9.64 -7.63 2.31
CA LYS A 141 -8.86 -8.83 2.65
C LYS A 141 -7.37 -8.50 2.81
N SER A 142 -6.80 -7.74 1.88
CA SER A 142 -5.42 -7.29 1.95
C SER A 142 -5.19 -6.31 3.12
N LEU A 143 -6.13 -5.37 3.32
CA LEU A 143 -6.08 -4.45 4.46
C LEU A 143 -6.15 -5.18 5.80
N ALA A 144 -6.99 -6.21 5.93
CA ALA A 144 -7.05 -7.02 7.15
C ALA A 144 -5.69 -7.64 7.52
N MET A 145 -4.93 -8.13 6.54
CA MET A 145 -3.59 -8.67 6.78
C MET A 145 -2.60 -7.60 7.23
N LYS A 146 -2.65 -6.42 6.62
CA LYS A 146 -1.78 -5.28 6.95
C LYS A 146 -2.10 -4.74 8.35
N LEU A 147 -3.38 -4.59 8.69
CA LEU A 147 -3.82 -4.17 10.01
C LEU A 147 -3.45 -5.16 11.12
N LYS A 148 -3.48 -6.47 10.83
CA LYS A 148 -2.93 -7.48 11.76
C LYS A 148 -1.45 -7.26 12.06
N THR A 149 -0.66 -6.86 11.06
CA THR A 149 0.75 -6.53 11.26
C THR A 149 0.90 -5.32 12.18
N VAL A 150 0.13 -4.25 11.94
CA VAL A 150 0.12 -3.05 12.80
C VAL A 150 -0.19 -3.42 14.25
N ASN A 151 -1.26 -4.19 14.49
CA ASN A 151 -1.67 -4.62 15.83
C ASN A 151 -0.65 -5.52 16.50
N SER A 152 -0.05 -6.47 15.78
CA SER A 152 0.96 -7.38 16.35
C SER A 152 2.21 -6.65 16.85
N HIS A 153 2.51 -5.51 16.28
CA HIS A 153 3.61 -4.63 16.70
C HIS A 153 3.19 -3.58 17.75
N LYS A 154 1.92 -3.57 18.17
CA LYS A 154 1.37 -2.61 19.15
C LYS A 154 1.62 -1.15 18.76
N MET A 155 1.53 -0.85 17.46
CA MET A 155 1.72 0.49 16.95
C MET A 155 0.55 1.39 17.31
N ALA A 156 0.76 2.71 17.28
CA ALA A 156 -0.26 3.71 17.62
C ALA A 156 -1.50 3.64 16.72
N GLY A 157 -1.33 3.18 15.46
CA GLY A 157 -2.45 3.04 14.56
C GLY A 157 -2.06 2.88 13.11
N ALA A 158 -3.05 3.07 12.24
CA ALA A 158 -2.89 3.12 10.80
C ALA A 158 -3.47 4.42 10.23
N ALA A 159 -2.83 4.96 9.20
CA ALA A 159 -3.33 6.04 8.35
C ALA A 159 -3.61 5.51 6.95
N PHE A 160 -4.43 6.21 6.18
CA PHE A 160 -4.83 5.71 4.86
C PHE A 160 -4.73 6.78 3.78
N TRP A 161 -4.10 6.47 2.67
CA TRP A 161 -4.01 7.33 1.49
C TRP A 161 -4.81 6.73 0.34
N LYS A 162 -5.85 7.40 -0.14
CA LYS A 162 -6.47 8.57 0.43
C LYS A 162 -8.00 8.40 0.46
N ALA A 163 -8.65 9.12 1.34
CA ALA A 163 -10.11 9.16 1.41
C ALA A 163 -10.74 9.47 0.04
N GLY A 164 -11.83 8.75 -0.30
CA GLY A 164 -12.51 8.80 -1.60
C GLY A 164 -12.01 7.79 -2.62
N MET A 165 -10.96 7.02 -2.32
CA MET A 165 -10.49 5.91 -3.16
C MET A 165 -10.89 4.53 -2.62
N GLU A 166 -11.36 4.47 -1.39
CA GLU A 166 -11.80 3.24 -0.73
C GLU A 166 -13.22 2.82 -1.14
N LYS A 167 -13.53 1.56 -0.92
CA LYS A 167 -14.90 1.03 -0.89
C LYS A 167 -15.45 1.08 0.54
N LYS A 168 -16.75 1.30 0.67
CA LYS A 168 -17.41 1.43 1.97
C LYS A 168 -17.15 0.25 2.92
N ASN A 169 -17.05 -0.97 2.40
CA ASN A 169 -16.85 -2.18 3.19
C ASN A 169 -15.49 -2.28 3.88
N VAL A 170 -14.49 -1.46 3.51
CA VAL A 170 -13.19 -1.47 4.21
C VAL A 170 -13.28 -0.87 5.61
N TRP A 171 -14.26 0.00 5.86
CA TRP A 171 -14.44 0.62 7.18
C TRP A 171 -14.80 -0.39 8.25
N ASP A 172 -15.63 -1.39 7.93
CA ASP A 172 -15.94 -2.50 8.84
C ASP A 172 -14.68 -3.31 9.20
N THR A 173 -13.77 -3.45 8.23
CA THR A 173 -12.48 -4.11 8.44
C THR A 173 -11.58 -3.27 9.33
N ILE A 174 -11.50 -1.96 9.09
CA ILE A 174 -10.68 -1.04 9.90
C ILE A 174 -11.19 -1.02 11.33
N GLU A 175 -12.49 -0.84 11.54
CA GLU A 175 -13.11 -0.85 12.85
C GLU A 175 -12.78 -2.13 13.63
N LYS A 176 -12.93 -3.29 13.01
CA LYS A 176 -12.62 -4.60 13.61
C LYS A 176 -11.19 -4.70 14.14
N TYR A 177 -10.22 -4.09 13.46
CA TYR A 177 -8.81 -4.21 13.82
C TYR A 177 -8.26 -3.03 14.62
N MET A 178 -8.90 -1.86 14.58
CA MET A 178 -8.41 -0.64 15.22
C MET A 178 -9.20 -0.23 16.47
N ALA A 179 -10.37 -0.82 16.73
CA ALA A 179 -11.20 -0.56 17.91
C ALA A 179 -10.83 -1.37 19.16
N GLN A 180 -9.60 -1.96 19.19
CA GLN A 180 -9.14 -2.83 20.29
C GLN A 180 -8.21 -2.07 21.24
#